data_21a7b9d0e0c0e22a7da6baf0774644a5
#
_entry.id   21a7b9d0e0c0e22a7da6baf0774644a5
#
_cell.length_a   1.000
_cell.length_b   1.000
_cell.length_c   1.000
_cell.angle_alpha   90.00
_cell.angle_beta   90.00
_cell.angle_gamma   90.00
#
_symmetry.space_group_name_H-M   'P 1'
#
loop_
_entity.id
_entity.type
_entity.pdbx_description
1 polymer ?
#
loop_
_entity_poly.entity_id
_entity_poly.type
_entity_poly.pdbx_seq_one_letter_code
_entity_poly.pdbx_strand_id
1 'polypeptide(L)'
;YEARKDLKYTGRTLFGAPAPKGQELEDQYFGAIKENVGAYMKDLNRELWKLGITATTQHNEVAPGQHEMAPIYAEADTAIDNNLIAMETMKKVAERHNLECLLHEKPFAGVNGSGKHNNWSIGTNTGVNLLDPGKTPNENKQFLLVLACIMKAVDTHADLLRQSASDVGNDHRLGANEAPPAIISMYLGDQLEDVVNQIVANGTAATCMKGEVLDLGISSIPVVTKDATDRNRTSPFAFTGNKFEFRMVGSNDSIAMPNTTLNAIVAEAFKEAADALEGAADFDKACDEFIAKTMREHQRIVFNGNGYSDEWVAEAEKRGLPNLKSTVSY
;
A
#
# COMPACT_ATOMS: atom_id res chain seq x y z
N TYR A 1 -28.47 -2.58 -6.62
CA TYR A 1 -28.76 -1.84 -5.39
C TYR A 1 -29.98 -0.93 -5.51
N GLU A 2 -30.25 -0.29 -6.66
CA GLU A 2 -31.38 0.65 -6.80
C GLU A 2 -32.74 0.05 -6.47
N ALA A 3 -32.98 -1.20 -6.88
CA ALA A 3 -34.21 -1.94 -6.59
C ALA A 3 -34.28 -2.46 -5.13
N ARG A 4 -33.16 -2.41 -4.41
CA ARG A 4 -33.05 -2.95 -3.05
C ARG A 4 -32.79 -1.81 -2.06
N LYS A 5 -33.86 -1.12 -1.68
CA LYS A 5 -33.80 0.00 -0.72
C LYS A 5 -33.27 -0.42 0.65
N ASP A 6 -33.50 -1.66 1.07
CA ASP A 6 -32.94 -2.23 2.28
C ASP A 6 -31.39 -2.23 2.24
N LEU A 7 -30.79 -2.70 1.13
CA LEU A 7 -29.35 -2.66 0.96
C LEU A 7 -28.80 -1.23 0.85
N LYS A 8 -29.50 -0.35 0.12
CA LYS A 8 -29.10 1.03 -0.09
C LYS A 8 -29.03 1.84 1.21
N TYR A 9 -30.02 1.68 2.09
CA TYR A 9 -30.16 2.52 3.28
C TYR A 9 -29.65 1.87 4.57
N THR A 10 -29.53 0.54 4.62
CA THR A 10 -29.13 -0.16 5.85
C THR A 10 -27.87 -1.02 5.70
N GLY A 11 -27.36 -1.17 4.48
CA GLY A 11 -26.18 -1.98 4.19
C GLY A 11 -26.40 -3.51 4.36
N ARG A 12 -27.65 -3.96 4.57
CA ARG A 12 -27.99 -5.38 4.76
C ARG A 12 -29.34 -5.73 4.20
N THR A 13 -29.58 -6.99 3.92
CA THR A 13 -30.92 -7.52 3.59
C THR A 13 -31.81 -7.45 4.83
N LEU A 14 -32.92 -6.74 4.73
CA LEU A 14 -33.96 -6.67 5.77
C LEU A 14 -35.11 -7.65 5.48
N PHE A 15 -35.44 -7.84 4.22
CA PHE A 15 -36.57 -8.64 3.79
C PHE A 15 -36.16 -9.63 2.68
N GLY A 16 -36.63 -10.84 2.78
CA GLY A 16 -36.34 -11.90 1.82
C GLY A 16 -34.99 -12.58 2.06
N ALA A 17 -34.60 -13.43 1.12
CA ALA A 17 -33.31 -14.10 1.17
C ALA A 17 -32.14 -13.15 0.88
N PRO A 18 -30.96 -13.37 1.47
CA PRO A 18 -29.73 -12.74 1.04
C PRO A 18 -29.50 -12.91 -0.46
N ALA A 19 -28.70 -12.04 -1.07
CA ALA A 19 -28.27 -12.20 -2.44
C ALA A 19 -27.56 -13.58 -2.59
N PRO A 20 -27.83 -14.32 -3.70
CA PRO A 20 -27.20 -15.62 -3.90
C PRO A 20 -25.67 -15.55 -3.97
N LYS A 21 -25.12 -14.39 -4.34
CA LYS A 21 -23.71 -14.07 -4.27
C LYS A 21 -23.54 -12.87 -3.34
N GLY A 22 -23.11 -13.15 -2.14
CA GLY A 22 -22.72 -12.18 -1.14
C GLY A 22 -21.20 -12.02 -1.11
N GLN A 23 -20.68 -11.76 0.06
CA GLN A 23 -19.23 -11.68 0.28
C GLN A 23 -18.66 -13.01 0.80
N GLU A 24 -19.51 -13.99 1.10
CA GLU A 24 -19.06 -15.30 1.53
C GLU A 24 -18.21 -15.95 0.43
N LEU A 25 -17.05 -16.44 0.79
CA LEU A 25 -16.04 -17.02 -0.10
C LEU A 25 -15.50 -16.06 -1.19
N GLU A 26 -15.86 -14.79 -1.14
CA GLU A 26 -15.37 -13.73 -2.06
C GLU A 26 -15.54 -14.06 -3.56
N ASP A 27 -16.52 -14.89 -3.89
CA ASP A 27 -16.72 -15.41 -5.26
C ASP A 27 -17.07 -14.32 -6.27
N GLN A 28 -17.62 -13.17 -5.86
CA GLN A 28 -17.84 -12.02 -6.73
C GLN A 28 -16.53 -11.37 -7.22
N TYR A 29 -15.44 -11.48 -6.47
CA TYR A 29 -14.12 -10.97 -6.84
C TYR A 29 -13.62 -11.60 -8.14
N PHE A 30 -13.78 -12.91 -8.28
CA PHE A 30 -13.38 -13.67 -9.47
C PHE A 30 -14.47 -13.70 -10.57
N GLY A 31 -15.63 -13.09 -10.32
CA GLY A 31 -16.72 -13.06 -11.27
C GLY A 31 -16.52 -12.09 -12.44
N ALA A 32 -17.30 -12.25 -13.48
CA ALA A 32 -17.32 -11.29 -14.58
C ALA A 32 -17.90 -9.94 -14.14
N ILE A 33 -17.36 -8.86 -14.68
CA ILE A 33 -17.93 -7.52 -14.50
C ILE A 33 -19.30 -7.49 -15.15
N LYS A 34 -20.32 -7.00 -14.43
CA LYS A 34 -21.68 -6.85 -14.95
C LYS A 34 -21.70 -5.89 -16.14
N GLU A 35 -22.56 -6.17 -17.13
CA GLU A 35 -22.61 -5.43 -18.38
C GLU A 35 -22.79 -3.91 -18.19
N ASN A 36 -23.69 -3.49 -17.30
CA ASN A 36 -23.92 -2.07 -17.01
C ASN A 36 -22.70 -1.39 -16.37
N VAL A 37 -21.98 -2.10 -15.51
CA VAL A 37 -20.72 -1.61 -14.90
C VAL A 37 -19.60 -1.58 -15.93
N GLY A 38 -19.51 -2.58 -16.79
CA GLY A 38 -18.54 -2.61 -17.89
C GLY A 38 -18.77 -1.46 -18.89
N ALA A 39 -20.03 -1.15 -19.19
CA ALA A 39 -20.37 0.01 -20.01
C ALA A 39 -19.95 1.33 -19.38
N TYR A 40 -20.21 1.50 -18.07
CA TYR A 40 -19.76 2.64 -17.29
C TYR A 40 -18.23 2.77 -17.32
N MET A 41 -17.50 1.70 -17.02
CA MET A 41 -16.03 1.72 -16.99
C MET A 41 -15.41 2.06 -18.36
N LYS A 42 -16.01 1.56 -19.44
CA LYS A 42 -15.58 1.87 -20.81
C LYS A 42 -15.75 3.35 -21.14
N ASP A 43 -16.87 3.94 -20.73
CA ASP A 43 -17.14 5.37 -20.95
C ASP A 43 -16.23 6.23 -20.06
N LEU A 44 -16.09 5.86 -18.79
CA LEU A 44 -15.16 6.50 -17.86
C LEU A 44 -13.73 6.54 -18.41
N ASN A 45 -13.20 5.43 -18.93
CA ASN A 45 -11.87 5.41 -19.53
C ASN A 45 -11.75 6.39 -20.70
N ARG A 46 -12.77 6.49 -21.55
CA ARG A 46 -12.75 7.44 -22.66
C ARG A 46 -12.68 8.89 -22.19
N GLU A 47 -13.44 9.23 -21.14
CA GLU A 47 -13.42 10.58 -20.57
C GLU A 47 -12.05 10.87 -19.91
N LEU A 48 -11.50 9.92 -19.18
CA LEU A 48 -10.18 10.06 -18.56
C LEU A 48 -9.06 10.21 -19.61
N TRP A 49 -9.11 9.42 -20.70
CA TRP A 49 -8.11 9.53 -21.77
C TRP A 49 -8.15 10.89 -22.49
N LYS A 50 -9.33 11.50 -22.64
CA LYS A 50 -9.46 12.88 -23.16
C LYS A 50 -8.77 13.90 -22.25
N LEU A 51 -8.67 13.60 -20.97
CA LEU A 51 -8.00 14.43 -19.96
C LEU A 51 -6.52 14.06 -19.77
N GLY A 52 -6.01 13.11 -20.55
CA GLY A 52 -4.63 12.63 -20.44
C GLY A 52 -4.39 11.64 -19.30
N ILE A 53 -5.44 11.16 -18.64
CA ILE A 53 -5.32 10.21 -17.53
C ILE A 53 -5.46 8.79 -18.07
N THR A 54 -4.40 8.00 -18.00
CA THR A 54 -4.38 6.64 -18.51
C THR A 54 -4.73 5.65 -17.40
N ALA A 55 -5.99 5.21 -17.36
CA ALA A 55 -6.46 4.13 -16.51
C ALA A 55 -6.53 2.83 -17.31
N THR A 56 -6.02 1.75 -16.75
CA THR A 56 -5.86 0.47 -17.48
C THR A 56 -6.47 -0.72 -16.76
N THR A 57 -6.49 -0.73 -15.44
CA THR A 57 -6.98 -1.85 -14.63
C THR A 57 -8.44 -1.69 -14.33
N GLN A 58 -9.22 -2.75 -14.58
CA GLN A 58 -10.64 -2.81 -14.29
C GLN A 58 -10.98 -4.22 -13.81
N HIS A 59 -11.38 -4.36 -12.56
CA HIS A 59 -11.85 -5.63 -12.02
C HIS A 59 -12.83 -5.44 -10.87
N ASN A 60 -13.50 -6.54 -10.49
CA ASN A 60 -14.30 -6.58 -9.29
C ASN A 60 -13.42 -6.59 -8.05
N GLU A 61 -13.88 -5.92 -7.01
CA GLU A 61 -13.32 -5.97 -5.68
C GLU A 61 -14.14 -6.86 -4.74
N VAL A 62 -13.65 -7.03 -3.51
CA VAL A 62 -14.18 -8.01 -2.56
C VAL A 62 -15.60 -7.67 -2.12
N ALA A 63 -15.94 -6.40 -1.89
CA ALA A 63 -17.30 -6.04 -1.52
C ALA A 63 -18.28 -6.13 -2.70
N PRO A 64 -19.53 -6.53 -2.48
CA PRO A 64 -20.53 -6.58 -3.52
C PRO A 64 -20.76 -5.20 -4.16
N GLY A 65 -20.59 -5.11 -5.49
CA GLY A 65 -20.70 -3.85 -6.24
C GLY A 65 -19.50 -2.91 -6.08
N GLN A 66 -18.41 -3.39 -5.52
CA GLN A 66 -17.13 -2.69 -5.48
C GLN A 66 -16.29 -3.07 -6.69
N HIS A 67 -15.63 -2.07 -7.26
CA HIS A 67 -14.78 -2.22 -8.44
C HIS A 67 -13.52 -1.40 -8.27
N GLU A 68 -12.45 -1.82 -8.90
CA GLU A 68 -11.19 -1.10 -8.90
C GLU A 68 -10.86 -0.59 -10.29
N MET A 69 -10.24 0.58 -10.32
CA MET A 69 -9.57 1.15 -11.46
C MET A 69 -8.22 1.70 -11.03
N ALA A 70 -7.18 1.38 -11.78
CA ALA A 70 -5.83 1.86 -11.50
C ALA A 70 -5.26 2.65 -12.69
N PRO A 71 -4.81 3.90 -12.50
CA PRO A 71 -4.09 4.66 -13.49
C PRO A 71 -2.63 4.17 -13.61
N ILE A 72 -2.01 4.46 -14.74
CA ILE A 72 -0.55 4.35 -14.88
C ILE A 72 0.10 5.38 -13.97
N TYR A 73 1.21 5.00 -13.32
CA TYR A 73 1.96 5.89 -12.44
C TYR A 73 2.48 7.13 -13.16
N ALA A 74 2.62 8.22 -12.41
CA ALA A 74 3.18 9.48 -12.87
C ALA A 74 4.00 10.12 -11.73
N GLU A 75 4.64 11.23 -12.00
CA GLU A 75 5.23 12.07 -10.95
C GLU A 75 4.18 12.48 -9.92
N ALA A 76 4.60 12.68 -8.68
CA ALA A 76 3.68 12.77 -7.55
C ALA A 76 2.64 13.90 -7.69
N ASP A 77 3.04 15.07 -8.17
CA ASP A 77 2.15 16.22 -8.44
C ASP A 77 1.10 15.87 -9.48
N THR A 78 1.53 15.36 -10.63
CA THR A 78 0.66 14.92 -11.71
C THR A 78 -0.27 13.79 -11.26
N ALA A 79 0.24 12.82 -10.49
CA ALA A 79 -0.57 11.73 -9.97
C ALA A 79 -1.66 12.20 -8.99
N ILE A 80 -1.35 13.21 -8.17
CA ILE A 80 -2.31 13.83 -7.25
C ILE A 80 -3.44 14.51 -8.03
N ASP A 81 -3.09 15.34 -9.00
CA ASP A 81 -4.07 16.05 -9.83
C ASP A 81 -4.93 15.05 -10.63
N ASN A 82 -4.30 14.06 -11.24
CA ASN A 82 -5.00 12.99 -11.96
C ASN A 82 -5.97 12.22 -11.06
N ASN A 83 -5.61 11.97 -9.81
CA ASN A 83 -6.49 11.28 -8.87
C ASN A 83 -7.74 12.13 -8.56
N LEU A 84 -7.58 13.42 -8.30
CA LEU A 84 -8.70 14.32 -8.02
C LEU A 84 -9.65 14.44 -9.23
N ILE A 85 -9.08 14.62 -10.43
CA ILE A 85 -9.85 14.67 -11.68
C ILE A 85 -10.57 13.35 -11.94
N ALA A 86 -9.90 12.21 -11.68
CA ALA A 86 -10.51 10.90 -11.84
C ALA A 86 -11.71 10.70 -10.90
N MET A 87 -11.57 11.08 -9.62
CA MET A 87 -12.65 10.99 -8.62
C MET A 87 -13.87 11.81 -9.03
N GLU A 88 -13.67 13.02 -9.54
CA GLU A 88 -14.74 13.88 -10.06
C GLU A 88 -15.39 13.27 -11.32
N THR A 89 -14.58 12.77 -12.24
CA THR A 89 -15.03 12.18 -13.50
C THR A 89 -15.83 10.90 -13.25
N MET A 90 -15.39 10.07 -12.28
CA MET A 90 -16.13 8.86 -11.87
C MET A 90 -17.57 9.15 -11.49
N LYS A 91 -17.81 10.19 -10.69
CA LYS A 91 -19.15 10.60 -10.25
C LYS A 91 -20.00 11.06 -11.43
N LYS A 92 -19.47 11.94 -12.26
CA LYS A 92 -20.17 12.49 -13.43
C LYS A 92 -20.54 11.44 -14.46
N VAL A 93 -19.65 10.49 -14.70
CA VAL A 93 -19.93 9.40 -15.66
C VAL A 93 -20.92 8.40 -15.08
N ALA A 94 -20.86 8.12 -13.76
CA ALA A 94 -21.82 7.22 -13.10
C ALA A 94 -23.26 7.70 -13.27
N GLU A 95 -23.52 9.01 -13.09
CA GLU A 95 -24.85 9.60 -13.31
C GLU A 95 -25.40 9.34 -14.72
N ARG A 96 -24.55 9.41 -15.75
CA ARG A 96 -24.94 9.11 -17.14
C ARG A 96 -25.37 7.67 -17.35
N HIS A 97 -24.88 6.77 -16.52
CA HIS A 97 -25.18 5.34 -16.56
C HIS A 97 -26.23 4.91 -15.53
N ASN A 98 -26.93 5.85 -14.88
CA ASN A 98 -27.87 5.60 -13.79
C ASN A 98 -27.24 4.78 -12.65
N LEU A 99 -25.96 5.05 -12.35
CA LEU A 99 -25.19 4.47 -11.25
C LEU A 99 -24.84 5.57 -10.25
N GLU A 100 -24.64 5.18 -9.00
CA GLU A 100 -24.08 6.03 -7.95
C GLU A 100 -22.63 5.61 -7.70
N CYS A 101 -21.69 6.53 -7.84
CA CYS A 101 -20.29 6.31 -7.52
C CYS A 101 -20.03 6.65 -6.05
N LEU A 102 -19.89 5.64 -5.21
CA LEU A 102 -19.64 5.80 -3.78
C LEU A 102 -18.14 5.77 -3.50
N LEU A 103 -17.52 6.95 -3.47
CA LEU A 103 -16.16 7.12 -2.95
C LEU A 103 -16.26 7.35 -1.44
N HIS A 104 -16.55 6.29 -0.72
CA HIS A 104 -16.76 6.29 0.72
C HIS A 104 -16.09 5.07 1.34
N GLU A 105 -15.37 5.25 2.42
CA GLU A 105 -14.51 4.25 3.04
C GLU A 105 -15.27 3.02 3.54
N LYS A 106 -16.48 3.23 4.07
CA LYS A 106 -17.33 2.15 4.59
C LYS A 106 -18.80 2.41 4.25
N PRO A 107 -19.19 2.28 2.96
CA PRO A 107 -20.56 2.60 2.52
C PRO A 107 -21.61 1.67 3.11
N PHE A 108 -21.24 0.43 3.46
CA PHE A 108 -22.16 -0.56 4.01
C PHE A 108 -21.53 -1.30 5.19
N ALA A 109 -22.29 -1.46 6.27
CA ALA A 109 -21.87 -2.23 7.42
C ALA A 109 -21.80 -3.74 7.10
N GLY A 110 -20.87 -4.45 7.74
CA GLY A 110 -20.76 -5.91 7.64
C GLY A 110 -20.08 -6.45 6.36
N VAL A 111 -19.64 -5.56 5.45
CA VAL A 111 -18.89 -5.94 4.24
C VAL A 111 -17.62 -5.11 4.14
N ASN A 112 -16.74 -5.47 3.22
CA ASN A 112 -15.49 -4.75 3.00
C ASN A 112 -15.73 -3.27 2.71
N GLY A 113 -14.80 -2.44 3.17
CA GLY A 113 -14.73 -1.03 2.80
C GLY A 113 -13.96 -0.80 1.51
N SER A 114 -13.71 0.46 1.19
CA SER A 114 -12.89 0.85 0.06
C SER A 114 -11.81 1.85 0.47
N GLY A 115 -10.65 1.75 -0.15
CA GLY A 115 -9.53 2.64 0.07
C GLY A 115 -8.70 2.79 -1.20
N LYS A 116 -7.60 3.50 -1.08
CA LYS A 116 -6.59 3.62 -2.12
C LYS A 116 -5.30 2.97 -1.66
N HIS A 117 -4.68 2.20 -2.55
CA HIS A 117 -3.30 1.76 -2.38
C HIS A 117 -2.39 2.77 -3.08
N ASN A 118 -1.77 3.64 -2.31
CA ASN A 118 -0.88 4.66 -2.83
C ASN A 118 0.51 4.06 -3.06
N ASN A 119 0.79 3.67 -4.30
CA ASN A 119 2.11 3.19 -4.69
C ASN A 119 3.07 4.38 -4.76
N TRP A 120 4.20 4.26 -4.07
CA TRP A 120 5.18 5.31 -3.93
C TRP A 120 6.60 4.78 -4.16
N SER A 121 7.36 5.45 -5.00
CA SER A 121 8.78 5.16 -5.26
C SER A 121 9.58 6.45 -5.43
N ILE A 122 10.89 6.31 -5.46
CA ILE A 122 11.81 7.43 -5.66
C ILE A 122 12.63 7.14 -6.91
N GLY A 123 12.55 8.03 -7.88
CA GLY A 123 13.34 7.97 -9.10
C GLY A 123 14.26 9.15 -9.27
N THR A 124 15.33 8.95 -10.03
CA THR A 124 16.20 10.03 -10.50
C THR A 124 15.68 10.63 -11.82
N ASN A 125 16.12 11.82 -12.17
CA ASN A 125 15.85 12.42 -13.47
C ASN A 125 16.47 11.66 -14.67
N THR A 126 17.30 10.67 -14.39
CA THR A 126 17.87 9.76 -15.39
C THR A 126 17.09 8.45 -15.53
N GLY A 127 15.96 8.31 -14.81
CA GLY A 127 15.08 7.15 -14.88
C GLY A 127 15.50 5.96 -14.00
N VAL A 128 16.47 6.15 -13.10
CA VAL A 128 16.85 5.11 -12.13
C VAL A 128 15.86 5.09 -10.98
N ASN A 129 15.26 3.92 -10.70
CA ASN A 129 14.44 3.72 -9.52
C ASN A 129 15.34 3.36 -8.32
N LEU A 130 15.38 4.21 -7.29
CA LEU A 130 16.20 4.01 -6.10
C LEU A 130 15.68 2.88 -5.18
N LEU A 131 14.45 2.44 -5.41
CA LEU A 131 13.82 1.31 -4.71
C LEU A 131 13.91 -0.02 -5.47
N ASP A 132 14.70 -0.07 -6.55
CA ASP A 132 14.99 -1.33 -7.20
C ASP A 132 16.13 -2.07 -6.46
N PRO A 133 15.83 -3.20 -5.78
CA PRO A 133 16.84 -3.95 -5.04
C PRO A 133 17.83 -4.67 -5.95
N GLY A 134 17.49 -4.85 -7.22
CA GLY A 134 18.26 -5.68 -8.15
C GLY A 134 18.18 -7.17 -7.80
N LYS A 135 19.11 -7.94 -8.38
CA LYS A 135 19.17 -9.41 -8.18
C LYS A 135 19.85 -9.81 -6.87
N THR A 136 20.69 -8.96 -6.33
CA THR A 136 21.46 -9.16 -5.08
C THR A 136 21.27 -7.97 -4.15
N PRO A 137 20.11 -7.87 -3.47
CA PRO A 137 19.79 -6.74 -2.58
C PRO A 137 20.85 -6.48 -1.51
N ASN A 138 21.47 -7.54 -1.00
CA ASN A 138 22.53 -7.47 0.01
C ASN A 138 23.81 -6.76 -0.47
N GLU A 139 24.05 -6.70 -1.79
CA GLU A 139 25.20 -6.03 -2.39
C GLU A 139 24.87 -4.63 -2.93
N ASN A 140 23.59 -4.30 -3.04
CA ASN A 140 23.14 -3.02 -3.58
C ASN A 140 23.15 -1.93 -2.49
N LYS A 141 24.33 -1.36 -2.27
CA LYS A 141 24.55 -0.35 -1.22
C LYS A 141 23.65 0.88 -1.37
N GLN A 142 23.39 1.33 -2.60
CA GLN A 142 22.48 2.45 -2.85
C GLN A 142 21.05 2.12 -2.38
N PHE A 143 20.56 0.95 -2.73
CA PHE A 143 19.24 0.49 -2.30
C PHE A 143 19.16 0.37 -0.77
N LEU A 144 20.18 -0.24 -0.15
CA LEU A 144 20.23 -0.42 1.31
C LEU A 144 20.28 0.91 2.06
N LEU A 145 21.00 1.90 1.55
CA LEU A 145 21.05 3.25 2.12
C LEU A 145 19.67 3.91 2.05
N VAL A 146 19.02 3.85 0.88
CA VAL A 146 17.67 4.39 0.68
C VAL A 146 16.67 3.69 1.59
N LEU A 147 16.73 2.36 1.69
CA LEU A 147 15.86 1.58 2.58
C LEU A 147 16.06 1.97 4.05
N ALA A 148 17.30 2.12 4.51
CA ALA A 148 17.60 2.55 5.87
C ALA A 148 17.03 3.94 6.19
N CYS A 149 17.15 4.89 5.24
CA CYS A 149 16.56 6.22 5.39
C CYS A 149 15.03 6.17 5.46
N ILE A 150 14.38 5.31 4.66
CA ILE A 150 12.91 5.14 4.70
C ILE A 150 12.48 4.49 6.02
N MET A 151 13.20 3.46 6.50
CA MET A 151 12.93 2.85 7.81
C MET A 151 12.99 3.89 8.92
N LYS A 152 14.04 4.73 8.94
CA LYS A 152 14.17 5.83 9.89
C LYS A 152 13.02 6.82 9.79
N ALA A 153 12.72 7.29 8.59
CA ALA A 153 11.66 8.27 8.34
C ALA A 153 10.30 7.78 8.84
N VAL A 154 9.92 6.55 8.48
CA VAL A 154 8.63 5.97 8.84
C VAL A 154 8.55 5.65 10.34
N ASP A 155 9.62 5.17 10.96
CA ASP A 155 9.65 4.90 12.40
C ASP A 155 9.58 6.19 13.23
N THR A 156 10.34 7.21 12.82
CA THR A 156 10.40 8.49 13.55
C THR A 156 9.09 9.27 13.47
N HIS A 157 8.43 9.22 12.30
CA HIS A 157 7.24 10.01 11.98
C HIS A 157 6.00 9.14 11.69
N ALA A 158 5.89 8.00 12.37
CA ALA A 158 4.75 7.08 12.21
C ALA A 158 3.40 7.75 12.51
N ASP A 159 3.37 8.65 13.49
CA ASP A 159 2.21 9.44 13.85
C ASP A 159 1.79 10.39 12.72
N LEU A 160 2.71 11.14 12.14
CA LEU A 160 2.44 12.02 11.00
C LEU A 160 1.94 11.23 9.78
N LEU A 161 2.55 10.07 9.52
CA LEU A 161 2.12 9.23 8.41
C LEU A 161 0.71 8.68 8.66
N ARG A 162 0.38 8.27 9.89
CA ARG A 162 -0.98 7.88 10.25
C ARG A 162 -1.95 9.05 10.12
N GLN A 163 -1.55 10.24 10.58
CA GLN A 163 -2.37 11.46 10.49
C GLN A 163 -2.68 11.82 9.04
N SER A 164 -1.75 11.59 8.11
CA SER A 164 -1.94 11.89 6.69
C SER A 164 -3.11 11.14 6.03
N ALA A 165 -3.60 10.08 6.66
CA ALA A 165 -4.76 9.30 6.26
C ALA A 165 -5.89 9.34 7.30
N SER A 166 -5.94 10.40 8.12
CA SER A 166 -6.93 10.59 9.16
C SER A 166 -8.22 11.14 8.60
N ASP A 167 -9.27 10.35 8.67
CA ASP A 167 -10.65 10.71 8.37
C ASP A 167 -11.60 9.82 9.19
N VAL A 168 -12.71 10.38 9.65
CA VAL A 168 -13.68 9.65 10.49
C VAL A 168 -14.26 8.44 9.75
N GLY A 169 -14.54 8.58 8.44
CA GLY A 169 -14.99 7.48 7.60
C GLY A 169 -13.95 6.38 7.49
N ASN A 170 -12.68 6.77 7.35
CA ASN A 170 -11.55 5.86 7.25
C ASN A 170 -11.28 5.10 8.56
N ASP A 171 -11.49 5.73 9.71
CA ASP A 171 -11.38 5.06 11.03
C ASP A 171 -12.32 3.84 11.13
N HIS A 172 -13.51 3.90 10.52
CA HIS A 172 -14.44 2.78 10.46
C HIS A 172 -14.01 1.64 9.52
N ARG A 173 -13.12 1.92 8.57
CA ARG A 173 -12.58 0.93 7.62
C ARG A 173 -11.37 0.20 8.17
N LEU A 174 -10.48 0.89 8.89
CA LEU A 174 -9.18 0.36 9.31
C LEU A 174 -9.29 -0.84 10.25
N GLY A 175 -8.34 -1.76 10.12
CA GLY A 175 -8.16 -2.91 11.01
C GLY A 175 -8.88 -4.19 10.60
N ALA A 176 -9.49 -4.25 9.43
CA ALA A 176 -10.11 -5.45 8.88
C ALA A 176 -10.29 -5.38 7.36
N ASN A 177 -10.51 -6.52 6.71
CA ASN A 177 -10.96 -6.57 5.31
C ASN A 177 -10.05 -5.77 4.35
N GLU A 178 -8.78 -6.13 4.30
CA GLU A 178 -7.73 -5.49 3.48
C GLU A 178 -7.38 -4.03 3.86
N ALA A 179 -8.02 -3.46 4.87
CA ALA A 179 -7.62 -2.19 5.44
C ALA A 179 -6.60 -2.41 6.58
N PRO A 180 -5.44 -1.76 6.56
CA PRO A 180 -4.42 -1.97 7.59
C PRO A 180 -4.90 -1.51 8.96
N PRO A 181 -4.28 -2.00 10.06
CA PRO A 181 -4.53 -1.47 11.40
C PRO A 181 -4.00 -0.04 11.52
N ALA A 182 -4.46 0.67 12.56
CA ALA A 182 -4.03 2.04 12.86
C ALA A 182 -2.58 2.15 13.41
N ILE A 183 -1.82 1.07 13.37
CA ILE A 183 -0.41 0.99 13.74
C ILE A 183 0.41 1.03 12.46
N ILE A 184 1.27 2.04 12.32
CA ILE A 184 2.21 2.08 11.20
C ILE A 184 3.31 1.05 11.42
N SER A 185 3.51 0.19 10.43
CA SER A 185 4.62 -0.77 10.34
C SER A 185 5.02 -0.96 8.89
N MET A 186 6.21 -1.48 8.66
CA MET A 186 6.75 -1.75 7.33
C MET A 186 6.82 -3.25 7.09
N TYR A 187 6.23 -3.70 5.98
CA TYR A 187 6.43 -5.05 5.45
C TYR A 187 7.53 -5.03 4.40
N LEU A 188 8.54 -5.86 4.57
CA LEU A 188 9.68 -5.96 3.65
C LEU A 188 9.69 -7.26 2.83
N GLY A 189 8.97 -8.29 3.31
CA GLY A 189 9.07 -9.65 2.81
C GLY A 189 10.30 -10.38 3.37
N ASP A 190 10.28 -11.71 3.31
CA ASP A 190 11.26 -12.58 3.96
C ASP A 190 12.70 -12.29 3.52
N GLN A 191 12.90 -12.04 2.22
CA GLN A 191 14.23 -11.79 1.65
C GLN A 191 14.88 -10.52 2.22
N LEU A 192 14.16 -9.40 2.22
CA LEU A 192 14.73 -8.13 2.70
C LEU A 192 14.78 -8.09 4.22
N GLU A 193 13.84 -8.73 4.93
CA GLU A 193 13.92 -8.86 6.38
C GLU A 193 15.17 -9.64 6.79
N ASP A 194 15.50 -10.73 6.10
CA ASP A 194 16.73 -11.48 6.33
C ASP A 194 17.98 -10.60 6.11
N VAL A 195 18.02 -9.84 5.01
CA VAL A 195 19.13 -8.90 4.74
C VAL A 195 19.26 -7.85 5.85
N VAL A 196 18.15 -7.25 6.28
CA VAL A 196 18.15 -6.28 7.39
C VAL A 196 18.65 -6.92 8.69
N ASN A 197 18.19 -8.12 9.02
CA ASN A 197 18.60 -8.85 10.21
C ASN A 197 20.10 -9.17 10.20
N GLN A 198 20.67 -9.57 9.05
CA GLN A 198 22.11 -9.78 8.90
C GLN A 198 22.90 -8.48 9.12
N ILE A 199 22.45 -7.37 8.53
CA ILE A 199 23.09 -6.04 8.70
C ILE A 199 23.04 -5.61 10.16
N VAL A 200 21.90 -5.75 10.82
CA VAL A 200 21.75 -5.39 12.24
C VAL A 200 22.68 -6.21 13.14
N ALA A 201 22.82 -7.50 12.86
CA ALA A 201 23.65 -8.41 13.66
C ALA A 201 25.15 -8.25 13.39
N ASN A 202 25.55 -8.11 12.13
CA ASN A 202 26.93 -8.25 11.69
C ASN A 202 27.53 -6.96 11.09
N GLY A 203 26.71 -5.92 10.86
CA GLY A 203 27.11 -4.69 10.16
C GLY A 203 26.98 -4.77 8.64
N THR A 204 26.93 -5.95 8.07
CA THR A 204 26.77 -6.21 6.63
C THR A 204 25.96 -7.49 6.41
N ALA A 205 25.37 -7.65 5.22
CA ALA A 205 24.70 -8.88 4.82
C ALA A 205 25.55 -9.65 3.81
N ALA A 206 25.97 -10.85 4.19
CA ALA A 206 26.84 -11.69 3.35
C ALA A 206 26.05 -12.50 2.30
N THR A 207 24.77 -12.76 2.55
CA THR A 207 23.91 -13.62 1.72
C THR A 207 22.57 -12.99 1.47
N CYS A 208 21.92 -13.44 0.42
CA CYS A 208 20.55 -13.09 0.11
C CYS A 208 19.77 -14.39 -0.17
N MET A 209 18.60 -14.53 0.41
CA MET A 209 17.70 -15.65 0.11
C MET A 209 17.41 -15.67 -1.38
N LYS A 210 17.65 -16.80 -2.02
CA LYS A 210 17.15 -17.04 -3.38
C LYS A 210 15.69 -17.43 -3.27
N GLY A 211 14.83 -16.89 -4.13
CA GLY A 211 13.42 -17.27 -4.16
C GLY A 211 13.31 -18.80 -4.24
N GLU A 212 12.47 -19.38 -3.37
CA GLU A 212 12.19 -20.82 -3.39
C GLU A 212 11.65 -21.21 -4.76
N VAL A 213 12.23 -22.26 -5.31
CA VAL A 213 11.74 -22.85 -6.56
C VAL A 213 10.59 -23.80 -6.19
N LEU A 214 9.38 -23.48 -6.63
CA LEU A 214 8.24 -24.37 -6.49
C LEU A 214 8.31 -25.41 -7.62
N ASP A 215 8.90 -26.55 -7.31
CA ASP A 215 8.83 -27.75 -8.17
C ASP A 215 7.61 -28.55 -7.76
N LEU A 216 6.57 -28.48 -8.58
CA LEU A 216 5.33 -29.25 -8.37
C LEU A 216 5.46 -30.73 -8.75
N GLY A 217 6.64 -31.18 -9.19
CA GLY A 217 6.88 -32.55 -9.64
C GLY A 217 6.11 -32.95 -10.90
N ILE A 218 5.56 -32.00 -11.63
CA ILE A 218 4.78 -32.21 -12.84
C ILE A 218 5.58 -31.72 -14.05
N SER A 219 6.05 -32.60 -14.89
CA SER A 219 6.93 -32.29 -16.02
C SER A 219 6.33 -31.37 -17.10
N SER A 220 5.02 -31.19 -17.12
CA SER A 220 4.30 -30.31 -18.05
C SER A 220 4.10 -28.88 -17.51
N ILE A 221 4.41 -28.61 -16.24
CA ILE A 221 4.31 -27.29 -15.64
C ILE A 221 5.74 -26.74 -15.51
N PRO A 222 6.02 -25.55 -16.08
CA PRO A 222 7.33 -24.95 -15.88
C PRO A 222 7.58 -24.69 -14.39
N VAL A 223 8.82 -24.82 -13.99
CA VAL A 223 9.26 -24.50 -12.65
C VAL A 223 8.97 -23.02 -12.38
N VAL A 224 8.18 -22.73 -11.35
CA VAL A 224 7.81 -21.37 -10.95
C VAL A 224 8.64 -20.99 -9.75
N THR A 225 9.36 -19.88 -9.85
CA THR A 225 10.00 -19.29 -8.69
C THR A 225 8.91 -18.65 -7.82
N LYS A 226 8.84 -19.04 -6.55
CA LYS A 226 7.95 -18.38 -5.57
C LYS A 226 8.33 -16.90 -5.52
N ASP A 227 7.36 -16.04 -5.67
CA ASP A 227 7.59 -14.60 -5.52
C ASP A 227 7.97 -14.30 -4.08
N ALA A 228 9.21 -13.88 -3.87
CA ALA A 228 9.72 -13.49 -2.55
C ALA A 228 9.14 -12.14 -2.05
N THR A 229 8.36 -11.47 -2.89
CA THR A 229 7.69 -10.20 -2.61
C THR A 229 6.20 -10.39 -2.30
N ASP A 230 5.82 -11.51 -1.65
CA ASP A 230 4.43 -11.80 -1.32
C ASP A 230 3.78 -10.61 -0.60
N ARG A 231 2.56 -10.26 -1.02
CA ARG A 231 1.84 -9.12 -0.46
C ARG A 231 1.29 -9.45 0.92
N ASN A 232 1.78 -8.80 1.95
CA ASN A 232 1.07 -8.79 3.23
C ASN A 232 -0.08 -7.77 3.18
N ARG A 233 -1.29 -8.25 2.93
CA ARG A 233 -2.50 -7.41 2.80
C ARG A 233 -2.89 -6.68 4.10
N THR A 234 -2.28 -7.04 5.22
CA THR A 234 -2.53 -6.41 6.53
C THR A 234 -1.53 -5.31 6.87
N SER A 235 -0.45 -5.15 6.09
CA SER A 235 0.56 -4.13 6.35
C SER A 235 0.12 -2.75 5.83
N PRO A 236 0.28 -1.68 6.62
CA PRO A 236 -0.02 -0.32 6.18
C PRO A 236 0.99 0.25 5.19
N PHE A 237 2.24 -0.21 5.22
CA PHE A 237 3.31 0.26 4.34
C PHE A 237 4.15 -0.93 3.88
N ALA A 238 3.84 -1.46 2.71
CA ALA A 238 4.40 -2.70 2.20
C ALA A 238 5.35 -2.47 1.03
N PHE A 239 6.54 -3.07 1.09
CA PHE A 239 7.44 -3.14 -0.04
C PHE A 239 6.92 -4.17 -1.07
N THR A 240 6.78 -3.76 -2.32
CA THR A 240 6.21 -4.58 -3.40
C THR A 240 7.15 -4.66 -4.60
N GLY A 241 8.37 -5.11 -4.35
CA GLY A 241 9.39 -5.40 -5.36
C GLY A 241 10.28 -4.23 -5.75
N ASN A 242 9.73 -3.05 -6.05
CA ASN A 242 10.48 -1.86 -6.44
C ASN A 242 9.81 -0.54 -6.02
N LYS A 243 8.90 -0.60 -5.07
CA LYS A 243 8.13 0.52 -4.53
C LYS A 243 7.53 0.13 -3.19
N PHE A 244 7.09 1.11 -2.43
CA PHE A 244 6.21 0.91 -1.29
C PHE A 244 4.77 1.20 -1.66
N GLU A 245 3.87 0.48 -1.04
CA GLU A 245 2.43 0.65 -1.14
C GLU A 245 1.90 1.13 0.21
N PHE A 246 1.48 2.40 0.29
CA PHE A 246 0.80 2.93 1.47
C PHE A 246 -0.69 2.67 1.34
N ARG A 247 -1.21 1.78 2.18
CA ARG A 247 -2.54 1.16 2.04
C ARG A 247 -3.61 1.78 2.92
N MET A 248 -3.27 2.83 3.64
CA MET A 248 -4.15 3.42 4.65
C MET A 248 -5.06 4.53 4.11
N VAL A 249 -4.84 5.02 2.90
CA VAL A 249 -5.58 6.15 2.33
C VAL A 249 -7.05 5.79 2.10
N GLY A 250 -7.97 6.63 2.58
CA GLY A 250 -9.40 6.46 2.36
C GLY A 250 -9.82 6.66 0.90
N SER A 251 -10.93 6.04 0.49
CA SER A 251 -11.39 6.16 -0.89
C SER A 251 -11.85 7.56 -1.26
N ASN A 252 -12.35 8.33 -0.29
CA ASN A 252 -12.76 9.73 -0.48
C ASN A 252 -11.60 10.72 -0.32
N ASP A 253 -10.48 10.30 0.23
CA ASP A 253 -9.34 11.17 0.53
C ASP A 253 -8.52 11.49 -0.73
N SER A 254 -7.87 12.67 -0.71
CA SER A 254 -6.79 12.98 -1.64
C SER A 254 -5.51 12.25 -1.25
N ILE A 255 -4.74 11.81 -2.23
CA ILE A 255 -3.40 11.26 -2.01
C ILE A 255 -2.34 12.35 -1.77
N ALA A 256 -2.72 13.63 -1.75
CA ALA A 256 -1.80 14.76 -1.55
C ALA A 256 -1.12 14.70 -0.18
N MET A 257 -1.91 14.56 0.89
CA MET A 257 -1.34 14.54 2.26
C MET A 257 -0.39 13.37 2.50
N PRO A 258 -0.74 12.11 2.15
CA PRO A 258 0.21 11.00 2.27
C PRO A 258 1.50 11.21 1.49
N ASN A 259 1.42 11.66 0.23
CA ASN A 259 2.61 11.91 -0.58
C ASN A 259 3.47 13.06 -0.03
N THR A 260 2.84 14.14 0.42
CA THR A 260 3.54 15.27 1.06
C THR A 260 4.28 14.81 2.31
N THR A 261 3.60 14.03 3.16
CA THR A 261 4.20 13.50 4.39
C THR A 261 5.35 12.56 4.08
N LEU A 262 5.15 11.55 3.21
CA LEU A 262 6.21 10.62 2.82
C LEU A 262 7.42 11.35 2.24
N ASN A 263 7.21 12.27 1.32
CA ASN A 263 8.30 13.02 0.70
C ASN A 263 9.06 13.88 1.73
N ALA A 264 8.35 14.53 2.66
CA ALA A 264 8.97 15.39 3.67
C ALA A 264 9.81 14.58 4.68
N ILE A 265 9.24 13.51 5.26
CA ILE A 265 9.95 12.70 6.26
C ILE A 265 11.16 11.96 5.67
N VAL A 266 11.04 11.51 4.41
CA VAL A 266 12.15 10.83 3.72
C VAL A 266 13.22 11.84 3.28
N ALA A 267 12.84 13.05 2.86
CA ALA A 267 13.79 14.11 2.55
C ALA A 267 14.61 14.51 3.79
N GLU A 268 14.00 14.57 4.97
CA GLU A 268 14.72 14.80 6.23
C GLU A 268 15.74 13.70 6.50
N ALA A 269 15.33 12.43 6.39
CA ALA A 269 16.25 11.30 6.58
C ALA A 269 17.39 11.27 5.55
N PHE A 270 17.11 11.64 4.29
CA PHE A 270 18.16 11.76 3.27
C PHE A 270 19.13 12.91 3.57
N LYS A 271 18.62 14.05 4.05
CA LYS A 271 19.48 15.17 4.48
C LYS A 271 20.42 14.74 5.57
N GLU A 272 19.93 14.05 6.61
CA GLU A 272 20.78 13.55 7.70
C GLU A 272 21.82 12.54 7.21
N ALA A 273 21.44 11.65 6.28
CA ALA A 273 22.39 10.73 5.67
C ALA A 273 23.47 11.47 4.87
N ALA A 274 23.08 12.48 4.08
CA ALA A 274 24.02 13.30 3.34
C ALA A 274 24.97 14.05 4.26
N ASP A 275 24.46 14.68 5.31
CA ASP A 275 25.27 15.41 6.30
C ASP A 275 26.27 14.46 7.02
N ALA A 276 25.86 13.23 7.29
CA ALA A 276 26.70 12.23 7.95
C ALA A 276 27.79 11.63 7.04
N LEU A 277 27.54 11.58 5.74
CA LEU A 277 28.45 10.96 4.77
C LEU A 277 29.31 11.97 4.01
N GLU A 278 28.94 13.25 4.03
CA GLU A 278 29.70 14.32 3.35
C GLU A 278 31.10 14.45 3.93
N GLY A 279 32.09 14.38 3.06
CA GLY A 279 33.49 14.53 3.46
C GLY A 279 34.11 13.32 4.18
N ALA A 280 33.43 12.18 4.23
CA ALA A 280 33.98 10.96 4.79
C ALA A 280 35.23 10.53 4.02
N ALA A 281 36.35 10.26 4.77
CA ALA A 281 37.60 9.84 4.16
C ALA A 281 37.54 8.47 3.48
N ASP A 282 36.68 7.59 3.98
CA ASP A 282 36.30 6.30 3.40
C ASP A 282 34.80 6.25 3.33
N PHE A 283 34.26 6.66 2.18
CA PHE A 283 32.83 6.76 1.93
C PHE A 283 32.13 5.40 2.05
N ASP A 284 32.74 4.35 1.51
CA ASP A 284 32.13 3.02 1.52
C ASP A 284 31.97 2.49 2.94
N LYS A 285 32.98 2.64 3.76
CA LYS A 285 32.95 2.25 5.17
C LYS A 285 31.94 3.09 5.96
N ALA A 286 31.96 4.41 5.79
CA ALA A 286 31.02 5.31 6.46
C ALA A 286 29.58 5.00 6.09
N CYS A 287 29.31 4.65 4.82
CA CYS A 287 28.02 4.25 4.34
C CYS A 287 27.53 2.94 5.00
N ASP A 288 28.39 1.91 5.08
CA ASP A 288 28.06 0.65 5.74
C ASP A 288 27.76 0.86 7.24
N GLU A 289 28.57 1.67 7.92
CA GLU A 289 28.35 2.02 9.33
C GLU A 289 27.05 2.79 9.55
N PHE A 290 26.73 3.74 8.66
CA PHE A 290 25.48 4.49 8.70
C PHE A 290 24.26 3.59 8.49
N ILE A 291 24.29 2.73 7.46
CA ILE A 291 23.22 1.76 7.17
C ILE A 291 22.99 0.86 8.38
N ALA A 292 24.05 0.23 8.89
CA ALA A 292 23.94 -0.70 10.01
C ALA A 292 23.43 -0.03 11.29
N LYS A 293 23.90 1.18 11.59
CA LYS A 293 23.41 1.96 12.73
C LYS A 293 21.94 2.29 12.59
N THR A 294 21.54 2.86 11.44
CA THR A 294 20.18 3.30 11.18
C THR A 294 19.20 2.12 11.21
N MET A 295 19.52 1.01 10.54
CA MET A 295 18.67 -0.17 10.56
C MET A 295 18.52 -0.76 11.96
N ARG A 296 19.59 -0.76 12.79
CA ARG A 296 19.52 -1.24 14.17
C ARG A 296 18.65 -0.36 15.06
N GLU A 297 18.70 0.95 14.89
CA GLU A 297 17.90 1.90 15.67
C GLU A 297 16.42 1.85 15.31
N HIS A 298 16.09 1.55 14.03
CA HIS A 298 14.74 1.65 13.50
C HIS A 298 14.13 0.31 13.07
N GLN A 299 14.76 -0.84 13.32
CA GLN A 299 14.21 -2.16 12.97
C GLN A 299 12.86 -2.47 13.63
N ARG A 300 12.51 -1.78 14.72
CA ARG A 300 11.24 -1.98 15.43
C ARG A 300 10.02 -1.73 14.56
N ILE A 301 10.15 -0.93 13.48
CA ILE A 301 9.07 -0.62 12.55
C ILE A 301 8.77 -1.78 11.58
N VAL A 302 9.73 -2.71 11.39
CA VAL A 302 9.58 -3.83 10.44
C VAL A 302 8.72 -4.92 11.07
N PHE A 303 7.68 -5.32 10.34
CA PHE A 303 6.78 -6.40 10.73
C PHE A 303 6.20 -7.11 9.51
N ASN A 304 6.52 -8.39 9.35
CA ASN A 304 6.06 -9.22 8.24
C ASN A 304 4.86 -10.12 8.60
N GLY A 305 4.40 -10.09 9.85
CA GLY A 305 3.32 -10.94 10.34
C GLY A 305 1.91 -10.41 10.05
N ASN A 306 0.91 -11.06 10.66
CA ASN A 306 -0.50 -10.68 10.54
C ASN A 306 -0.80 -9.42 11.39
N GLY A 307 -1.00 -8.28 10.72
CA GLY A 307 -1.31 -7.00 11.35
C GLY A 307 -2.68 -6.92 12.04
N TYR A 308 -3.56 -7.90 11.81
CA TYR A 308 -4.89 -7.94 12.45
C TYR A 308 -4.91 -8.69 13.78
N SER A 309 -3.81 -9.34 14.16
CA SER A 309 -3.77 -10.14 15.37
C SER A 309 -3.65 -9.30 16.64
N ASP A 310 -4.24 -9.77 17.74
CA ASP A 310 -4.10 -9.15 19.05
C ASP A 310 -2.66 -9.22 19.56
N GLU A 311 -1.92 -10.26 19.16
CA GLU A 311 -0.50 -10.42 19.45
C GLU A 311 0.32 -9.30 18.83
N TRP A 312 -0.04 -8.85 17.60
CA TRP A 312 0.63 -7.71 17.00
C TRP A 312 0.36 -6.42 17.76
N VAL A 313 -0.87 -6.18 18.20
CA VAL A 313 -1.20 -4.99 19.01
C VAL A 313 -0.34 -4.94 20.27
N ALA A 314 -0.20 -6.07 20.98
CA ALA A 314 0.63 -6.16 22.18
C ALA A 314 2.12 -6.00 21.88
N GLU A 315 2.61 -6.59 20.79
CA GLU A 315 4.01 -6.46 20.37
C GLU A 315 4.34 -5.03 19.91
N ALA A 316 3.44 -4.36 19.20
CA ALA A 316 3.62 -2.97 18.77
C ALA A 316 3.69 -2.01 19.97
N GLU A 317 2.85 -2.21 21.00
CA GLU A 317 2.92 -1.47 22.25
C GLU A 317 4.27 -1.67 22.94
N LYS A 318 4.73 -2.91 23.04
CA LYS A 318 6.06 -3.25 23.61
C LYS A 318 7.21 -2.61 22.83
N ARG A 319 7.08 -2.50 21.50
CA ARG A 319 8.06 -1.81 20.64
C ARG A 319 7.95 -0.29 20.73
N GLY A 320 6.94 0.26 21.42
CA GLY A 320 6.69 1.70 21.52
C GLY A 320 6.16 2.31 20.23
N LEU A 321 5.49 1.52 19.38
CA LEU A 321 4.85 2.02 18.17
C LEU A 321 3.47 2.63 18.51
N PRO A 322 3.12 3.80 17.95
CA PRO A 322 1.84 4.43 18.22
C PRO A 322 0.69 3.64 17.59
N ASN A 323 -0.40 3.50 18.35
CA ASN A 323 -1.65 2.91 17.87
C ASN A 323 -2.76 3.97 17.91
N LEU A 324 -2.88 4.73 16.84
CA LEU A 324 -3.76 5.89 16.75
C LEU A 324 -5.07 5.47 16.04
N LYS A 325 -5.97 4.86 16.81
CA LYS A 325 -7.20 4.23 16.29
C LYS A 325 -8.24 5.23 15.79
N SER A 326 -8.28 6.42 16.35
CA SER A 326 -9.31 7.40 16.05
C SER A 326 -8.72 8.74 15.66
N THR A 327 -9.24 9.32 14.59
CA THR A 327 -8.95 10.69 14.14
C THR A 327 -9.22 11.73 15.23
N VAL A 328 -10.18 11.48 16.12
CA VAL A 328 -10.52 12.38 17.24
C VAL A 328 -9.45 12.40 18.34
N SER A 329 -8.53 11.45 18.33
CA SER A 329 -7.49 11.30 19.36
C SER A 329 -6.22 12.11 19.07
N TYR A 330 -6.17 12.85 17.97
CA TYR A 330 -5.02 13.68 17.54
C TYR A 330 -5.15 15.12 18.02
#